data_a7ae830493ae43b0052398258022afdd
#
_entry.id   a7ae830493ae43b0052398258022afdd
#
_cell.length_a   1.000
_cell.length_b   1.000
_cell.length_c   1.000
_cell.angle_alpha   90.00
_cell.angle_beta   90.00
_cell.angle_gamma   90.00
#
_symmetry.space_group_name_H-M   'P 1'
#
loop_
_entity.id
_entity.type
_entity.pdbx_description
1 polymer ?
#
loop_
_entity_poly.entity_id
_entity_poly.type
_entity_poly.pdbx_seq_one_letter_code
_entity_poly.pdbx_strand_id
1 'polypeptide(L)'
;GSGGGLLYNAETTGIKHDRFMPRITEVARRLSIVYLGLTALLTILLMCGKMNFFESICHALTCVSTGGYSTRDNGILEFNSPYIEYLITLFMFIGSLNVTLLYFTFFGKKPGKLFRDEEFRWFTIFVGICIILSTAWLSYQNLFDTAESTFRHAAFQVISLISSTGYVTADMNEWHPLFFCLGMIMM
;
A
#
# COMPACT_ATOMS: atom_id res chain seq x y z
N GLY A 1 -21.22 -15.54 35.72
CA GLY A 1 -19.95 -15.17 35.23
C GLY A 1 -19.67 -13.67 35.25
N SER A 2 -19.73 -13.01 36.42
CA SER A 2 -19.54 -11.54 36.53
C SER A 2 -18.10 -11.11 36.88
N GLY A 3 -17.12 -12.04 36.88
CA GLY A 3 -15.77 -11.75 37.34
C GLY A 3 -14.82 -11.17 36.30
N GLY A 4 -15.02 -11.45 35.01
CA GLY A 4 -14.10 -11.01 33.95
C GLY A 4 -14.16 -9.50 33.63
N GLY A 5 -15.33 -8.90 33.80
CA GLY A 5 -15.51 -7.47 33.56
C GLY A 5 -14.90 -6.57 34.61
N LEU A 6 -14.80 -7.08 35.85
CA LEU A 6 -14.21 -6.33 36.98
C LEU A 6 -12.68 -6.30 36.93
N LEU A 7 -12.05 -7.38 36.47
CA LEU A 7 -10.60 -7.44 36.26
C LEU A 7 -10.14 -6.57 35.08
N TYR A 8 -10.90 -6.55 33.99
CA TYR A 8 -10.63 -5.68 32.85
C TYR A 8 -10.77 -4.19 33.20
N ASN A 9 -11.76 -3.83 34.03
CA ASN A 9 -11.92 -2.45 34.52
C ASN A 9 -10.83 -2.02 35.50
N ALA A 10 -10.18 -2.95 36.19
CA ALA A 10 -9.09 -2.64 37.12
C ALA A 10 -7.76 -2.38 36.40
N GLU A 11 -7.55 -2.99 35.24
CA GLU A 11 -6.35 -2.77 34.41
C GLU A 11 -6.44 -1.52 33.52
N THR A 12 -7.66 -1.07 33.19
CA THR A 12 -7.88 0.16 32.42
C THR A 12 -8.19 1.34 33.34
N THR A 13 -7.16 1.87 33.97
CA THR A 13 -7.26 3.05 34.82
C THR A 13 -7.86 4.25 34.06
N GLY A 14 -9.12 4.55 34.33
CA GLY A 14 -9.70 5.86 34.07
C GLY A 14 -10.46 6.06 32.76
N ILE A 15 -10.64 5.05 31.91
CA ILE A 15 -11.34 5.22 30.63
C ILE A 15 -12.75 4.63 30.73
N LYS A 16 -13.78 5.49 30.86
CA LYS A 16 -15.19 5.08 30.92
C LYS A 16 -15.57 4.28 29.66
N HIS A 17 -15.93 3.02 29.83
CA HIS A 17 -16.28 2.04 28.78
C HIS A 17 -17.38 2.53 27.84
N ASP A 18 -18.31 3.36 28.30
CA ASP A 18 -19.44 3.89 27.53
C ASP A 18 -19.04 4.90 26.42
N ARG A 19 -17.83 5.44 26.46
CA ARG A 19 -17.34 6.38 25.44
C ARG A 19 -16.53 5.73 24.32
N PHE A 20 -16.09 4.48 24.48
CA PHE A 20 -15.27 3.79 23.46
C PHE A 20 -16.10 3.11 22.38
N MET A 21 -17.22 2.50 22.73
CA MET A 21 -18.07 1.79 21.77
C MET A 21 -18.55 2.67 20.61
N PRO A 22 -19.14 3.86 20.82
CA PRO A 22 -19.55 4.71 19.71
C PRO A 22 -18.36 5.25 18.89
N ARG A 23 -17.20 5.44 19.52
CA ARG A 23 -15.98 5.85 18.81
C ARG A 23 -15.40 4.75 17.92
N ILE A 24 -15.39 3.51 18.38
CA ILE A 24 -14.91 2.36 17.60
C ILE A 24 -15.76 2.17 16.35
N THR A 25 -17.07 2.20 16.48
CA THR A 25 -18.01 2.08 15.34
C THR A 25 -17.84 3.24 14.36
N GLU A 26 -17.64 4.45 14.86
CA GLU A 26 -17.41 5.60 13.99
C GLU A 26 -16.08 5.53 13.27
N VAL A 27 -15.00 5.09 13.93
CA VAL A 27 -13.70 4.85 13.31
C VAL A 27 -13.81 3.75 12.27
N ALA A 28 -14.41 2.61 12.57
CA ALA A 28 -14.61 1.52 11.63
C ALA A 28 -15.39 1.97 10.38
N ARG A 29 -16.47 2.74 10.57
CA ARG A 29 -17.23 3.31 9.45
C ARG A 29 -16.39 4.25 8.58
N ARG A 30 -15.58 5.10 9.19
CA ARG A 30 -14.69 6.02 8.48
C ARG A 30 -13.63 5.27 7.66
N LEU A 31 -13.02 4.25 8.26
CA LEU A 31 -12.06 3.37 7.58
C LEU A 31 -12.70 2.68 6.38
N SER A 32 -13.87 2.08 6.55
CA SER A 32 -14.61 1.41 5.48
C SER A 32 -14.92 2.36 4.30
N ILE A 33 -15.30 3.60 4.58
CA ILE A 33 -15.58 4.59 3.52
C ILE A 33 -14.30 4.91 2.73
N VAL A 34 -13.16 5.07 3.40
CA VAL A 34 -11.87 5.34 2.73
C VAL A 34 -11.47 4.15 1.84
N TYR A 35 -11.53 2.93 2.38
CA TYR A 35 -11.19 1.72 1.62
C TYR A 35 -12.11 1.51 0.41
N LEU A 36 -13.41 1.65 0.58
CA LEU A 36 -14.37 1.51 -0.52
C LEU A 36 -14.17 2.61 -1.58
N GLY A 37 -13.90 3.84 -1.15
CA GLY A 37 -13.61 4.95 -2.04
C GLY A 37 -12.34 4.75 -2.86
N LEU A 38 -11.25 4.31 -2.22
CA LEU A 38 -9.98 4.00 -2.90
C LEU A 38 -10.16 2.82 -3.87
N THR A 39 -10.87 1.77 -3.47
CA THR A 39 -11.14 0.60 -4.32
C THR A 39 -11.96 1.00 -5.56
N ALA A 40 -13.02 1.77 -5.37
CA ALA A 40 -13.84 2.25 -6.49
C ALA A 40 -13.04 3.14 -7.46
N LEU A 41 -12.23 4.06 -6.91
CA LEU A 41 -11.38 4.93 -7.71
C LEU A 41 -10.35 4.12 -8.51
N LEU A 42 -9.64 3.19 -7.85
CA LEU A 42 -8.67 2.35 -8.52
C LEU A 42 -9.31 1.47 -9.60
N THR A 43 -10.49 0.88 -9.33
CA THR A 43 -11.23 0.09 -10.32
C THR A 43 -11.50 0.91 -11.58
N ILE A 44 -12.01 2.14 -11.44
CA ILE A 44 -12.30 3.01 -12.60
C ILE A 44 -11.02 3.32 -13.37
N LEU A 45 -9.93 3.66 -12.69
CA LEU A 45 -8.65 3.97 -13.31
C LEU A 45 -8.03 2.76 -14.03
N LEU A 46 -8.13 1.54 -13.47
CA LEU A 46 -7.66 0.32 -14.12
C LEU A 46 -8.48 0.01 -15.38
N MET A 47 -9.80 0.23 -15.35
CA MET A 47 -10.64 0.11 -16.55
C MET A 47 -10.21 1.08 -17.66
N CYS A 48 -9.81 2.30 -17.32
CA CYS A 48 -9.22 3.24 -18.29
C CYS A 48 -7.91 2.70 -18.90
N GLY A 49 -7.18 1.84 -18.17
CA GLY A 49 -5.98 1.13 -18.61
C GLY A 49 -6.23 -0.10 -19.49
N LYS A 50 -7.46 -0.31 -19.97
CA LYS A 50 -7.91 -1.44 -20.82
C LYS A 50 -8.02 -2.78 -20.07
N MET A 51 -8.05 -2.81 -18.75
CA MET A 51 -8.41 -4.00 -17.99
C MET A 51 -9.92 -4.26 -18.04
N ASN A 52 -10.33 -5.52 -18.06
CA ASN A 52 -11.73 -5.90 -17.93
C ASN A 52 -12.29 -5.50 -16.56
N PHE A 53 -13.60 -5.25 -16.47
CA PHE A 53 -14.24 -4.86 -15.20
C PHE A 53 -13.94 -5.84 -14.05
N PHE A 54 -14.03 -7.14 -14.32
CA PHE A 54 -13.76 -8.18 -13.33
C PHE A 54 -12.31 -8.15 -12.85
N GLU A 55 -11.36 -8.07 -13.77
CA GLU A 55 -9.93 -7.95 -13.43
C GLU A 55 -9.65 -6.67 -12.65
N SER A 56 -10.23 -5.55 -13.08
CA SER A 56 -10.05 -4.25 -12.42
C SER A 56 -10.53 -4.26 -10.97
N ILE A 57 -11.72 -4.83 -10.69
CA ILE A 57 -12.25 -4.89 -9.33
C ILE A 57 -11.44 -5.84 -8.45
N CYS A 58 -11.03 -7.01 -8.98
CA CYS A 58 -10.21 -7.96 -8.24
C CYS A 58 -8.85 -7.35 -7.86
N HIS A 59 -8.15 -6.74 -8.83
CA HIS A 59 -6.86 -6.09 -8.56
C HIS A 59 -7.00 -4.87 -7.66
N ALA A 60 -8.08 -4.08 -7.79
CA ALA A 60 -8.33 -2.96 -6.89
C ALA A 60 -8.54 -3.40 -5.44
N LEU A 61 -9.35 -4.45 -5.22
CA LEU A 61 -9.58 -5.01 -3.89
C LEU A 61 -8.28 -5.54 -3.27
N THR A 62 -7.51 -6.32 -4.02
CA THR A 62 -6.27 -6.93 -3.50
C THR A 62 -5.13 -5.92 -3.37
N CYS A 63 -5.09 -4.86 -4.18
CA CYS A 63 -4.12 -3.78 -4.07
C CYS A 63 -4.39 -2.91 -2.83
N VAL A 64 -5.63 -2.45 -2.63
CA VAL A 64 -5.99 -1.57 -1.50
C VAL A 64 -5.93 -2.31 -0.16
N SER A 65 -6.24 -3.62 -0.14
CA SER A 65 -6.09 -4.45 1.06
C SER A 65 -4.67 -5.00 1.26
N THR A 66 -3.72 -4.61 0.40
CA THR A 66 -2.33 -5.13 0.42
C THR A 66 -2.24 -6.66 0.35
N GLY A 67 -3.15 -7.30 -0.40
CA GLY A 67 -3.24 -8.76 -0.50
C GLY A 67 -2.42 -9.38 -1.64
N GLY A 68 -2.13 -8.62 -2.72
CA GLY A 68 -1.25 -9.02 -3.82
C GLY A 68 -1.73 -10.15 -4.73
N TYR A 69 -2.99 -10.52 -4.65
CA TYR A 69 -3.54 -11.57 -5.51
C TYR A 69 -3.88 -11.04 -6.90
N SER A 70 -3.52 -11.82 -7.93
CA SER A 70 -3.84 -11.53 -9.33
C SER A 70 -4.81 -12.56 -9.89
N THR A 71 -5.59 -12.14 -10.88
CA THR A 71 -6.44 -13.01 -11.70
C THR A 71 -5.67 -13.66 -12.86
N ARG A 72 -4.39 -13.34 -13.02
CA ARG A 72 -3.48 -13.83 -14.05
C ARG A 72 -2.34 -14.63 -13.43
N ASP A 73 -1.86 -15.67 -14.12
CA ASP A 73 -0.80 -16.54 -13.63
C ASP A 73 0.54 -15.80 -13.46
N ASN A 74 0.86 -14.89 -14.40
CA ASN A 74 2.07 -14.07 -14.35
C ASN A 74 1.85 -12.73 -13.62
N GLY A 75 0.75 -12.56 -12.89
CA GLY A 75 0.47 -11.36 -12.12
C GLY A 75 0.29 -10.11 -12.98
N ILE A 76 0.83 -9.00 -12.50
CA ILE A 76 0.73 -7.69 -13.17
C ILE A 76 1.59 -7.63 -14.44
N LEU A 77 2.64 -8.43 -14.52
CA LEU A 77 3.53 -8.50 -15.68
C LEU A 77 2.77 -8.79 -16.99
N GLU A 78 1.71 -9.60 -16.94
CA GLU A 78 0.97 -10.03 -18.13
C GLU A 78 0.23 -8.88 -18.82
N PHE A 79 -0.08 -7.80 -18.11
CA PHE A 79 -0.74 -6.64 -18.70
C PHE A 79 0.20 -5.78 -19.55
N ASN A 80 1.52 -5.91 -19.38
CA ASN A 80 2.57 -5.22 -20.13
C ASN A 80 2.24 -3.74 -20.42
N SER A 81 1.74 -3.04 -19.40
CA SER A 81 1.30 -1.65 -19.50
C SER A 81 1.96 -0.80 -18.42
N PRO A 82 2.86 0.13 -18.80
CA PRO A 82 3.48 1.06 -17.85
C PRO A 82 2.45 1.85 -17.02
N TYR A 83 1.32 2.20 -17.64
CA TYR A 83 0.23 2.90 -16.96
C TYR A 83 -0.33 2.10 -15.78
N ILE A 84 -0.62 0.80 -15.99
CA ILE A 84 -1.16 -0.08 -14.96
C ILE A 84 -0.14 -0.26 -13.82
N GLU A 85 1.13 -0.45 -14.18
CA GLU A 85 2.22 -0.61 -13.19
C GLU A 85 2.38 0.63 -12.31
N TYR A 86 2.47 1.83 -12.88
CA TYR A 86 2.55 3.08 -12.11
C TYR A 86 1.31 3.31 -11.24
N LEU A 87 0.13 3.01 -11.78
CA LEU A 87 -1.11 3.18 -11.06
C LEU A 87 -1.18 2.27 -9.83
N ILE A 88 -0.87 0.98 -10.00
CA ILE A 88 -0.84 0.02 -8.90
C ILE A 88 0.24 0.42 -7.89
N THR A 89 1.43 0.82 -8.34
CA THR A 89 2.52 1.32 -7.47
C THR A 89 2.03 2.46 -6.58
N LEU A 90 1.35 3.44 -7.16
CA LEU A 90 0.81 4.58 -6.42
C LEU A 90 -0.22 4.15 -5.38
N PHE A 91 -1.13 3.24 -5.75
CA PHE A 91 -2.17 2.78 -4.83
C PHE A 91 -1.65 1.83 -3.75
N MET A 92 -0.62 1.01 -4.03
CA MET A 92 0.11 0.25 -3.01
C MET A 92 0.76 1.20 -1.98
N PHE A 93 1.40 2.27 -2.46
CA PHE A 93 1.98 3.29 -1.58
C PHE A 93 0.91 3.97 -0.72
N ILE A 94 -0.21 4.38 -1.32
CA ILE A 94 -1.34 4.97 -0.58
C ILE A 94 -1.92 3.97 0.42
N GLY A 95 -2.08 2.70 0.05
CA GLY A 95 -2.59 1.63 0.91
C GLY A 95 -1.71 1.33 2.12
N SER A 96 -0.39 1.56 1.99
CA SER A 96 0.57 1.40 3.10
C SER A 96 0.58 2.56 4.09
N LEU A 97 -0.08 3.68 3.77
CA LEU A 97 -0.16 4.83 4.66
C LEU A 97 -1.17 4.60 5.78
N ASN A 98 -0.96 5.28 6.89
CA ASN A 98 -1.91 5.28 8.01
C ASN A 98 -3.30 5.74 7.54
N VAL A 99 -4.30 4.83 7.63
CA VAL A 99 -5.65 5.07 7.12
C VAL A 99 -6.33 6.25 7.82
N THR A 100 -5.99 6.50 9.09
CA THR A 100 -6.49 7.66 9.83
C THR A 100 -5.99 8.95 9.19
N LEU A 101 -4.75 8.98 8.74
CA LEU A 101 -4.15 10.11 8.05
C LEU A 101 -4.81 10.35 6.69
N LEU A 102 -5.08 9.27 5.94
CA LEU A 102 -5.84 9.33 4.69
C LEU A 102 -7.24 9.88 4.90
N TYR A 103 -7.94 9.42 5.94
CA TYR A 103 -9.27 9.95 6.27
C TYR A 103 -9.25 11.46 6.52
N PHE A 104 -8.32 11.96 7.33
CA PHE A 104 -8.20 13.39 7.60
C PHE A 104 -7.81 14.20 6.34
N THR A 105 -7.08 13.59 5.43
CA THR A 105 -6.70 14.23 4.16
C THR A 105 -7.89 14.36 3.22
N PHE A 106 -8.67 13.30 3.04
CA PHE A 106 -9.81 13.29 2.12
C PHE A 106 -11.05 14.02 2.68
N PHE A 107 -11.35 13.83 3.97
CA PHE A 107 -12.57 14.35 4.59
C PHE A 107 -12.33 15.55 5.52
N GLY A 108 -11.13 15.76 6.00
CA GLY A 108 -10.80 16.82 6.96
C GLY A 108 -10.59 18.22 6.36
N LYS A 109 -10.75 18.40 5.03
CA LYS A 109 -10.54 19.68 4.31
C LYS A 109 -9.17 20.34 4.56
N LYS A 110 -8.17 19.59 5.01
CA LYS A 110 -6.82 20.11 5.29
C LYS A 110 -5.75 19.19 4.68
N PRO A 111 -5.63 19.13 3.33
CA PRO A 111 -4.66 18.24 2.66
C PRO A 111 -3.19 18.52 3.06
N GLY A 112 -2.89 19.77 3.47
CA GLY A 112 -1.56 20.13 3.96
C GLY A 112 -1.15 19.46 5.28
N LYS A 113 -2.07 18.83 5.99
CA LYS A 113 -1.77 18.11 7.23
C LYS A 113 -0.99 16.81 6.96
N LEU A 114 -1.23 16.17 5.81
CA LEU A 114 -0.50 15.00 5.36
C LEU A 114 1.02 15.29 5.26
N PHE A 115 1.38 16.37 4.57
CA PHE A 115 2.79 16.74 4.35
C PHE A 115 3.49 17.28 5.60
N ARG A 116 2.73 17.68 6.63
CA ARG A 116 3.28 18.15 7.91
C ARG A 116 3.42 17.04 8.95
N ASP A 117 2.83 15.89 8.68
CA ASP A 117 2.95 14.72 9.53
C ASP A 117 4.36 14.14 9.47
N GLU A 118 4.97 13.92 10.64
CA GLU A 118 6.35 13.42 10.72
C GLU A 118 6.44 11.97 10.25
N GLU A 119 5.44 11.14 10.56
CA GLU A 119 5.38 9.75 10.14
C GLU A 119 5.37 9.64 8.61
N PHE A 120 4.49 10.40 7.94
CA PHE A 120 4.41 10.44 6.49
C PHE A 120 5.71 10.90 5.84
N ARG A 121 6.35 11.94 6.39
CA ARG A 121 7.60 12.48 5.83
C ARG A 121 8.73 11.49 5.92
N TRP A 122 8.95 10.90 7.09
CA TRP A 122 10.02 9.92 7.28
C TRP A 122 9.79 8.67 6.45
N PHE A 123 8.55 8.16 6.39
CA PHE A 123 8.19 7.03 5.56
C PHE A 123 8.46 7.30 4.07
N THR A 124 8.01 8.45 3.55
CA THR A 124 8.22 8.82 2.14
C THR A 124 9.70 8.98 1.80
N ILE A 125 10.49 9.62 2.69
CA ILE A 125 11.94 9.76 2.51
C ILE A 125 12.60 8.37 2.48
N PHE A 126 12.24 7.50 3.40
CA PHE A 126 12.78 6.15 3.48
C PHE A 126 12.48 5.34 2.20
N VAL A 127 11.23 5.33 1.76
CA VAL A 127 10.81 4.68 0.50
C VAL A 127 11.59 5.26 -0.69
N GLY A 128 11.72 6.58 -0.75
CA GLY A 128 12.48 7.27 -1.81
C GLY A 128 13.95 6.85 -1.85
N ILE A 129 14.61 6.75 -0.70
CA ILE A 129 16.00 6.28 -0.60
C ILE A 129 16.09 4.83 -1.11
N CYS A 130 15.18 3.95 -0.70
CA CYS A 130 15.16 2.56 -1.15
C CYS A 130 14.97 2.45 -2.67
N ILE A 131 14.08 3.25 -3.25
CA ILE A 131 13.87 3.28 -4.72
C ILE A 131 15.14 3.73 -5.43
N ILE A 132 15.80 4.79 -4.97
CA ILE A 132 17.02 5.31 -5.58
C ILE A 132 18.13 4.27 -5.52
N LEU A 133 18.36 3.64 -4.37
CA LEU A 133 19.39 2.60 -4.21
C LEU A 133 19.10 1.40 -5.11
N SER A 134 17.83 0.97 -5.19
CA SER A 134 17.41 -0.13 -6.04
C SER A 134 17.59 0.18 -7.51
N THR A 135 17.20 1.38 -7.94
CA THR A 135 17.37 1.83 -9.33
C THR A 135 18.84 1.91 -9.70
N ALA A 136 19.70 2.47 -8.82
CA ALA A 136 21.13 2.55 -9.06
C ALA A 136 21.77 1.15 -9.21
N TRP A 137 21.37 0.21 -8.35
CA TRP A 137 21.84 -1.18 -8.42
C TRP A 137 21.42 -1.88 -9.72
N LEU A 138 20.14 -1.80 -10.10
CA LEU A 138 19.62 -2.41 -11.33
C LEU A 138 20.23 -1.77 -12.57
N SER A 139 20.48 -0.47 -12.56
CA SER A 139 21.19 0.22 -13.65
C SER A 139 22.63 -0.26 -13.80
N TYR A 140 23.31 -0.57 -12.69
CA TYR A 140 24.65 -1.11 -12.72
C TYR A 140 24.71 -2.52 -13.37
N GLN A 141 23.67 -3.32 -13.15
CA GLN A 141 23.57 -4.68 -13.75
C GLN A 141 23.10 -4.67 -15.21
N ASN A 142 22.63 -3.53 -15.75
CA ASN A 142 22.08 -3.42 -17.11
C ASN A 142 20.96 -4.44 -17.39
N LEU A 143 20.10 -4.72 -16.40
CA LEU A 143 19.02 -5.70 -16.51
C LEU A 143 17.87 -5.25 -17.43
N PHE A 144 17.71 -3.95 -17.63
CA PHE A 144 16.64 -3.36 -18.44
C PHE A 144 17.19 -2.40 -19.49
N ASP A 145 16.55 -2.36 -20.66
CA ASP A 145 17.02 -1.60 -21.83
C ASP A 145 16.93 -0.07 -21.65
N THR A 146 16.01 0.41 -20.80
CA THR A 146 15.80 1.85 -20.60
C THR A 146 15.84 2.24 -19.13
N ALA A 147 16.37 3.45 -18.86
CA ALA A 147 16.40 3.99 -17.50
C ALA A 147 14.99 4.15 -16.88
N GLU A 148 13.96 4.39 -17.74
CA GLU A 148 12.57 4.45 -17.31
C GLU A 148 12.08 3.08 -16.83
N SER A 149 12.30 2.01 -17.58
CA SER A 149 11.90 0.66 -17.20
C SER A 149 12.61 0.22 -15.92
N THR A 150 13.89 0.51 -15.77
CA THR A 150 14.67 0.23 -14.55
C THR A 150 14.06 0.92 -13.34
N PHE A 151 13.75 2.21 -13.44
CA PHE A 151 13.13 2.98 -12.34
C PHE A 151 11.73 2.43 -12.00
N ARG A 152 10.91 2.15 -13.00
CA ARG A 152 9.54 1.66 -12.84
C ARG A 152 9.50 0.32 -12.10
N HIS A 153 10.29 -0.65 -12.55
CA HIS A 153 10.36 -1.96 -11.89
C HIS A 153 10.98 -1.86 -10.50
N ALA A 154 12.01 -1.02 -10.29
CA ALA A 154 12.58 -0.76 -8.97
C ALA A 154 11.55 -0.16 -8.01
N ALA A 155 10.85 0.88 -8.43
CA ALA A 155 9.83 1.54 -7.62
C ALA A 155 8.67 0.60 -7.30
N PHE A 156 8.18 -0.14 -8.30
CA PHE A 156 7.11 -1.12 -8.11
C PHE A 156 7.50 -2.16 -7.08
N GLN A 157 8.67 -2.77 -7.22
CA GLN A 157 9.10 -3.86 -6.36
C GLN A 157 9.39 -3.41 -4.92
N VAL A 158 10.06 -2.25 -4.75
CA VAL A 158 10.33 -1.68 -3.43
C VAL A 158 9.02 -1.37 -2.70
N ILE A 159 8.06 -0.72 -3.36
CA ILE A 159 6.77 -0.38 -2.75
C ILE A 159 5.96 -1.66 -2.47
N SER A 160 5.97 -2.64 -3.38
CA SER A 160 5.30 -3.93 -3.17
C SER A 160 5.82 -4.66 -1.93
N LEU A 161 7.13 -4.65 -1.68
CA LEU A 161 7.74 -5.24 -0.49
C LEU A 161 7.39 -4.45 0.78
N ILE A 162 7.59 -3.12 0.78
CA ILE A 162 7.36 -2.27 1.95
C ILE A 162 5.87 -2.27 2.35
N SER A 163 4.97 -2.27 1.36
CA SER A 163 3.52 -2.36 1.61
C SER A 163 3.04 -3.76 1.99
N SER A 164 3.93 -4.76 1.96
CA SER A 164 3.59 -6.18 2.14
C SER A 164 2.54 -6.69 1.14
N THR A 165 2.38 -6.02 -0.01
CA THR A 165 1.40 -6.42 -1.02
C THR A 165 1.84 -7.66 -1.78
N GLY A 166 3.13 -7.75 -2.17
CA GLY A 166 3.68 -8.96 -2.81
C GLY A 166 3.41 -9.07 -4.32
N TYR A 167 2.95 -8.03 -4.99
CA TYR A 167 2.90 -8.02 -6.46
C TYR A 167 4.29 -8.02 -7.08
N VAL A 168 4.43 -8.68 -8.25
CA VAL A 168 5.68 -8.82 -8.98
C VAL A 168 5.50 -8.35 -10.42
N THR A 169 6.47 -7.58 -10.95
CA THR A 169 6.51 -7.09 -12.32
C THR A 169 7.77 -7.52 -13.08
N ALA A 170 8.66 -8.25 -12.44
CA ALA A 170 9.89 -8.79 -13.04
C ALA A 170 10.26 -10.09 -12.35
N ASP A 171 11.02 -10.96 -13.02
CA ASP A 171 11.50 -12.19 -12.40
C ASP A 171 12.49 -11.86 -11.27
N MET A 172 12.08 -12.15 -10.04
CA MET A 172 12.89 -11.87 -8.86
C MET A 172 14.14 -12.76 -8.75
N ASN A 173 14.22 -13.86 -9.49
CA ASN A 173 15.38 -14.73 -9.47
C ASN A 173 16.63 -14.06 -10.05
N GLU A 174 16.44 -13.04 -10.88
CA GLU A 174 17.52 -12.22 -11.44
C GLU A 174 18.01 -11.12 -10.50
N TRP A 175 17.27 -10.87 -9.41
CA TRP A 175 17.60 -9.84 -8.43
C TRP A 175 18.57 -10.38 -7.38
N HIS A 176 19.49 -9.52 -6.95
CA HIS A 176 20.51 -9.92 -5.97
C HIS A 176 19.88 -10.35 -4.64
N PRO A 177 20.38 -11.42 -3.96
CA PRO A 177 19.85 -11.92 -2.67
C PRO A 177 19.73 -10.86 -1.57
N LEU A 178 20.53 -9.80 -1.59
CA LEU A 178 20.42 -8.65 -0.67
C LEU A 178 19.06 -7.95 -0.73
N PHE A 179 18.38 -7.99 -1.88
CA PHE A 179 17.04 -7.41 -2.03
C PHE A 179 16.00 -8.17 -1.22
N PHE A 180 16.12 -9.51 -1.19
CA PHE A 180 15.25 -10.35 -0.36
C PHE A 180 15.52 -10.13 1.13
N CYS A 181 16.79 -9.99 1.52
CA CYS A 181 17.16 -9.69 2.91
C CYS A 181 16.61 -8.31 3.34
N LEU A 182 16.73 -7.28 2.48
CA LEU A 182 16.14 -5.97 2.75
C LEU A 182 14.62 -6.05 2.85
N GLY A 183 13.95 -6.77 1.95
CA GLY A 183 12.51 -6.99 2.00
C GLY A 183 12.07 -7.69 3.29
N MET A 184 12.79 -8.70 3.74
CA MET A 184 12.50 -9.42 5.01
C MET A 184 12.69 -8.54 6.25
N ILE A 185 13.65 -7.62 6.22
CA ILE A 185 13.88 -6.68 7.35
C ILE A 185 12.79 -5.59 7.37
N MET A 186 12.22 -5.25 6.22
CA MET A 186 11.22 -4.20 6.05
C MET A 186 9.77 -4.68 6.30
N MET A 187 9.51 -5.98 6.19
CA MET A 187 8.23 -6.61 6.55
C MET A 187 8.08 -6.73 8.08
#